data_fc15fbb8a1899d229ec48c4122c9b674
#
_entry.id   fc15fbb8a1899d229ec48c4122c9b674
#
_cell.length_a   1.000
_cell.length_b   1.000
_cell.length_c   1.000
_cell.angle_alpha   90.00
_cell.angle_beta   90.00
_cell.angle_gamma   90.00
#
_symmetry.space_group_name_H-M   'P 1'
#
loop_
_entity.id
_entity.type
_entity.pdbx_description
1 polymer ?
#
loop_
_entity_poly.entity_id
_entity_poly.type
_entity_poly.pdbx_seq_one_letter_code
_entity_poly.pdbx_strand_id
1 'polypeptide(L)'
;MRSKLICQGCDYFNKMREEKQRLEQKCPFCRQPSSFTHEKAAKNVMKRVEANDPAAMSQMGKRCYQEGDNEGAYKYLSKAAELGDVEAHNCLSMMYREGHGVERDKKREVYHVEEAAIGGHVTARHNLACDEGTSGRFERAMKHYIIAAKLGNVPSLKTLKEGYAAGIVSKEDFASALRAHQAAVDAMKSPQREAAAEA
;
A
#
# COMPACT_ATOMS: atom_id res chain seq x y z
N MET A 1 14.99 -13.12 -10.81
CA MET A 1 15.69 -12.40 -9.70
C MET A 1 14.66 -11.53 -8.98
N ARG A 2 14.43 -11.74 -7.67
CA ARG A 2 13.49 -10.90 -6.91
C ARG A 2 14.04 -9.47 -6.83
N SER A 3 13.33 -8.49 -7.40
CA SER A 3 13.61 -7.06 -7.24
C SER A 3 13.52 -6.72 -5.74
N LYS A 4 14.64 -6.43 -5.10
CA LYS A 4 14.63 -5.93 -3.73
C LYS A 4 14.17 -4.48 -3.76
N LEU A 5 12.99 -4.20 -3.20
CA LEU A 5 12.50 -2.84 -3.00
C LEU A 5 13.37 -2.14 -1.96
N ILE A 6 13.94 -1.01 -2.35
CA ILE A 6 14.68 -0.13 -1.43
C ILE A 6 13.65 0.80 -0.77
N CYS A 7 13.68 0.92 0.54
CA CYS A 7 12.84 1.91 1.21
C CYS A 7 13.33 3.33 0.89
N GLN A 8 12.41 4.30 0.89
CA GLN A 8 12.72 5.71 0.61
C GLN A 8 13.88 6.26 1.46
N GLY A 9 13.93 5.90 2.76
CA GLY A 9 15.01 6.36 3.64
C GLY A 9 16.39 5.81 3.25
N CYS A 10 16.46 4.53 2.85
CA CYS A 10 17.73 3.95 2.40
C CYS A 10 18.18 4.56 1.06
N ASP A 11 17.24 4.85 0.15
CA ASP A 11 17.55 5.53 -1.12
C ASP A 11 18.03 6.95 -0.88
N TYR A 12 17.34 7.71 -0.03
CA TYR A 12 17.73 9.07 0.36
C TYR A 12 19.13 9.10 0.99
N PHE A 13 19.39 8.25 1.98
CA PHE A 13 20.69 8.21 2.67
C PHE A 13 21.83 7.83 1.72
N ASN A 14 21.58 6.90 0.79
CA ASN A 14 22.56 6.53 -0.21
C ASN A 14 22.88 7.70 -1.17
N LYS A 15 21.85 8.42 -1.63
CA LYS A 15 22.02 9.63 -2.47
C LYS A 15 22.84 10.71 -1.76
N MET A 16 22.50 11.02 -0.52
CA MET A 16 23.25 12.02 0.29
C MET A 16 24.72 11.64 0.45
N ARG A 17 25.01 10.36 0.69
CA ARG A 17 26.39 9.86 0.79
C ARG A 17 27.14 10.01 -0.52
N GLU A 18 26.51 9.65 -1.64
CA GLU A 18 27.09 9.69 -2.98
C GLU A 18 27.35 11.12 -3.44
N GLU A 19 26.42 12.04 -3.17
CA GLU A 19 26.59 13.49 -3.41
C GLU A 19 27.75 14.05 -2.57
N LYS A 20 27.80 13.76 -1.27
CA LYS A 20 28.83 14.24 -0.35
C LYS A 20 30.24 13.76 -0.74
N GLN A 21 30.32 12.56 -1.32
CA GLN A 21 31.58 11.95 -1.74
C GLN A 21 31.87 12.15 -3.24
N ARG A 22 31.02 12.87 -4.00
CA ARG A 22 31.10 13.03 -5.48
C ARG A 22 31.20 11.68 -6.22
N LEU A 23 30.54 10.66 -5.69
CA LEU A 23 30.50 9.35 -6.30
C LEU A 23 29.36 9.27 -7.31
N GLU A 24 29.52 8.42 -8.34
CA GLU A 24 28.40 8.07 -9.21
C GLU A 24 27.28 7.41 -8.39
N GLN A 25 26.06 7.89 -8.56
CA GLN A 25 24.88 7.28 -7.90
C GLN A 25 24.70 5.85 -8.40
N LYS A 26 24.85 4.88 -7.50
CA LYS A 26 24.72 3.45 -7.80
C LYS A 26 23.67 2.80 -6.93
N CYS A 27 22.93 1.85 -7.51
CA CYS A 27 22.00 1.03 -6.74
C CYS A 27 22.73 0.35 -5.56
N PRO A 28 22.29 0.50 -4.30
CA PRO A 28 22.97 -0.09 -3.15
C PRO A 28 22.97 -1.63 -3.16
N PHE A 29 22.16 -2.26 -4.00
CA PHE A 29 22.08 -3.72 -4.10
C PHE A 29 22.82 -4.31 -5.30
N CYS A 30 22.64 -3.76 -6.51
CA CYS A 30 23.28 -4.27 -7.71
C CYS A 30 24.48 -3.44 -8.17
N ARG A 31 24.75 -2.31 -7.51
CA ARG A 31 25.84 -1.37 -7.81
C ARG A 31 25.88 -0.82 -9.23
N GLN A 32 24.82 -1.03 -10.00
CA GLN A 32 24.68 -0.40 -11.30
C GLN A 32 24.44 1.11 -11.14
N PRO A 33 24.96 1.95 -12.04
CA PRO A 33 24.70 3.38 -12.02
C PRO A 33 23.18 3.63 -11.99
N SER A 34 22.71 4.34 -10.98
CA SER A 34 21.33 4.80 -10.92
C SER A 34 21.21 6.00 -11.85
N SER A 35 21.02 5.76 -13.12
CA SER A 35 20.68 6.81 -14.06
C SER A 35 19.24 7.25 -13.81
N PHE A 36 19.05 8.13 -12.85
CA PHE A 36 17.77 8.71 -12.48
C PHE A 36 17.28 9.77 -13.51
N THR A 37 17.31 9.43 -14.78
CA THR A 37 16.46 10.16 -15.70
C THR A 37 15.08 9.51 -15.65
N HIS A 38 14.03 10.33 -15.48
CA HIS A 38 12.62 9.90 -15.53
C HIS A 38 12.38 8.92 -16.70
N GLU A 39 13.07 9.12 -17.80
CA GLU A 39 12.99 8.31 -19.01
C GLU A 39 13.53 6.87 -18.84
N LYS A 40 14.66 6.72 -18.16
CA LYS A 40 15.23 5.39 -17.89
C LYS A 40 14.42 4.61 -16.85
N ALA A 41 13.88 5.31 -15.84
CA ALA A 41 12.97 4.70 -14.88
C ALA A 41 11.70 4.20 -15.59
N ALA A 42 11.10 5.01 -16.46
CA ALA A 42 9.95 4.61 -17.26
C ALA A 42 10.24 3.39 -18.16
N LYS A 43 11.38 3.39 -18.88
CA LYS A 43 11.82 2.23 -19.68
C LYS A 43 12.00 0.96 -18.85
N ASN A 44 12.52 1.08 -17.63
CA ASN A 44 12.67 -0.08 -16.74
C ASN A 44 11.32 -0.64 -16.27
N VAL A 45 10.36 0.25 -15.95
CA VAL A 45 9.00 -0.16 -15.59
C VAL A 45 8.37 -0.88 -16.78
N MET A 46 8.47 -0.34 -18.01
CA MET A 46 7.91 -0.96 -19.22
C MET A 46 8.49 -2.36 -19.47
N LYS A 47 9.80 -2.54 -19.37
CA LYS A 47 10.42 -3.88 -19.48
C LYS A 47 9.86 -4.89 -18.47
N ARG A 48 9.58 -4.45 -17.25
CA ARG A 48 8.97 -5.29 -16.22
C ARG A 48 7.51 -5.60 -16.53
N VAL A 49 6.77 -4.63 -17.08
CA VAL A 49 5.39 -4.83 -17.57
C VAL A 49 5.37 -5.87 -18.69
N GLU A 50 6.28 -5.77 -19.68
CA GLU A 50 6.44 -6.74 -20.76
C GLU A 50 6.80 -8.15 -20.23
N ALA A 51 7.54 -8.22 -19.13
CA ALA A 51 7.87 -9.46 -18.43
C ALA A 51 6.74 -9.98 -17.50
N ASN A 52 5.53 -9.43 -17.59
CA ASN A 52 4.37 -9.77 -16.75
C ASN A 52 4.63 -9.64 -15.24
N ASP A 53 5.43 -8.66 -14.81
CA ASP A 53 5.64 -8.36 -13.39
C ASP A 53 4.41 -7.61 -12.83
N PRO A 54 3.62 -8.23 -11.92
CA PRO A 54 2.37 -7.64 -11.44
C PRO A 54 2.58 -6.32 -10.69
N ALA A 55 3.69 -6.19 -9.94
CA ALA A 55 3.99 -4.95 -9.23
C ALA A 55 4.31 -3.79 -10.20
N ALA A 56 4.97 -4.06 -11.32
CA ALA A 56 5.22 -3.06 -12.36
C ALA A 56 3.94 -2.66 -13.09
N MET A 57 3.03 -3.62 -13.35
CA MET A 57 1.71 -3.34 -13.92
C MET A 57 0.86 -2.49 -12.97
N SER A 58 0.84 -2.84 -11.68
CA SER A 58 0.14 -2.06 -10.65
C SER A 58 0.69 -0.63 -10.57
N GLN A 59 2.00 -0.46 -10.62
CA GLN A 59 2.63 0.86 -10.67
C GLN A 59 2.22 1.65 -11.92
N MET A 60 2.17 1.01 -13.09
CA MET A 60 1.73 1.66 -14.33
C MET A 60 0.25 2.02 -14.27
N GLY A 61 -0.60 1.14 -13.76
CA GLY A 61 -2.02 1.41 -13.59
C GLY A 61 -2.29 2.61 -12.67
N LYS A 62 -1.56 2.71 -11.55
CA LYS A 62 -1.65 3.89 -10.67
C LYS A 62 -1.19 5.17 -11.36
N ARG A 63 -0.17 5.09 -12.18
CA ARG A 63 0.30 6.24 -12.96
C ARG A 63 -0.76 6.69 -13.98
N CYS A 64 -1.32 5.76 -14.76
CA CYS A 64 -2.42 6.06 -15.68
C CYS A 64 -3.59 6.73 -14.95
N TYR A 65 -3.97 6.22 -13.78
CA TYR A 65 -5.03 6.81 -12.96
C TYR A 65 -4.72 8.26 -12.54
N GLN A 66 -3.49 8.54 -12.12
CA GLN A 66 -3.04 9.90 -11.75
C GLN A 66 -3.01 10.86 -12.93
N GLU A 67 -2.74 10.35 -14.14
CA GLU A 67 -2.73 11.10 -15.39
C GLU A 67 -4.15 11.27 -15.98
N GLY A 68 -5.19 10.67 -15.36
CA GLY A 68 -6.59 10.72 -15.80
C GLY A 68 -6.94 9.68 -16.86
N ASP A 69 -6.01 8.83 -17.26
CA ASP A 69 -6.26 7.69 -18.15
C ASP A 69 -6.86 6.53 -17.36
N ASN A 70 -8.16 6.63 -17.11
CA ASN A 70 -8.89 5.63 -16.33
C ASN A 70 -9.01 4.29 -17.07
N GLU A 71 -9.07 4.29 -18.39
CA GLU A 71 -9.15 3.07 -19.20
C GLU A 71 -7.81 2.30 -19.16
N GLY A 72 -6.70 3.00 -19.35
CA GLY A 72 -5.36 2.43 -19.20
C GLY A 72 -5.10 1.94 -17.78
N ALA A 73 -5.54 2.69 -16.78
CA ALA A 73 -5.45 2.29 -15.37
C ALA A 73 -6.17 0.97 -15.13
N TYR A 74 -7.43 0.86 -15.56
CA TYR A 74 -8.21 -0.36 -15.41
C TYR A 74 -7.54 -1.57 -16.08
N LYS A 75 -7.04 -1.40 -17.30
CA LYS A 75 -6.38 -2.46 -18.07
C LYS A 75 -5.15 -3.02 -17.34
N TYR A 76 -4.27 -2.13 -16.85
CA TYR A 76 -3.07 -2.56 -16.14
C TYR A 76 -3.38 -3.15 -14.78
N LEU A 77 -4.29 -2.53 -14.01
CA LEU A 77 -4.67 -3.00 -12.69
C LEU A 77 -5.40 -4.34 -12.73
N SER A 78 -6.30 -4.55 -13.70
CA SER A 78 -6.99 -5.84 -13.86
C SER A 78 -6.00 -6.97 -14.12
N LYS A 79 -5.03 -6.75 -15.03
CA LYS A 79 -4.01 -7.75 -15.31
C LYS A 79 -3.09 -8.01 -14.11
N ALA A 80 -2.74 -6.97 -13.34
CA ALA A 80 -1.95 -7.12 -12.12
C ALA A 80 -2.72 -7.90 -11.04
N ALA A 81 -4.01 -7.63 -10.88
CA ALA A 81 -4.88 -8.34 -9.94
C ALA A 81 -5.04 -9.82 -10.30
N GLU A 82 -5.23 -10.16 -11.59
CA GLU A 82 -5.25 -11.55 -12.08
C GLU A 82 -3.96 -12.31 -11.73
N LEU A 83 -2.83 -11.60 -11.63
CA LEU A 83 -1.53 -12.13 -11.20
C LEU A 83 -1.32 -12.06 -9.68
N GLY A 84 -2.35 -11.70 -8.91
CA GLY A 84 -2.36 -11.69 -7.46
C GLY A 84 -1.74 -10.45 -6.82
N ASP A 85 -1.62 -9.32 -7.54
CA ASP A 85 -1.13 -8.07 -6.96
C ASP A 85 -2.18 -7.44 -6.04
N VAL A 86 -1.84 -7.38 -4.77
CA VAL A 86 -2.72 -6.93 -3.69
C VAL A 86 -3.06 -5.43 -3.79
N GLU A 87 -2.10 -4.63 -4.23
CA GLU A 87 -2.28 -3.20 -4.46
C GLU A 87 -3.23 -2.93 -5.63
N ALA A 88 -3.14 -3.74 -6.70
CA ALA A 88 -4.05 -3.66 -7.84
C ALA A 88 -5.49 -3.95 -7.42
N HIS A 89 -5.72 -4.97 -6.58
CA HIS A 89 -7.04 -5.23 -6.02
C HIS A 89 -7.58 -4.04 -5.22
N ASN A 90 -6.76 -3.40 -4.38
CA ASN A 90 -7.17 -2.20 -3.65
C ASN A 90 -7.53 -1.04 -4.60
N CYS A 91 -6.74 -0.80 -5.64
CA CYS A 91 -7.04 0.24 -6.63
C CYS A 91 -8.34 -0.04 -7.41
N LEU A 92 -8.55 -1.29 -7.84
CA LEU A 92 -9.78 -1.68 -8.54
C LEU A 92 -11.02 -1.51 -7.66
N SER A 93 -10.93 -1.81 -6.35
CA SER A 93 -12.04 -1.58 -5.44
C SER A 93 -12.46 -0.11 -5.39
N MET A 94 -11.48 0.80 -5.41
CA MET A 94 -11.75 2.24 -5.47
C MET A 94 -12.37 2.66 -6.83
N MET A 95 -11.87 2.12 -7.95
CA MET A 95 -12.42 2.39 -9.27
C MET A 95 -13.88 1.97 -9.38
N TYR A 96 -14.26 0.78 -8.87
CA TYR A 96 -15.66 0.32 -8.84
C TYR A 96 -16.53 1.11 -7.86
N ARG A 97 -15.98 1.60 -6.76
CA ARG A 97 -16.68 2.48 -5.81
C ARG A 97 -17.04 3.82 -6.42
N GLU A 98 -16.09 4.43 -7.11
CA GLU A 98 -16.19 5.80 -7.61
C GLU A 98 -16.74 5.88 -9.03
N GLY A 99 -16.64 4.78 -9.79
CA GLY A 99 -17.04 4.74 -11.21
C GLY A 99 -16.00 5.37 -12.14
N HIS A 100 -14.72 5.31 -11.79
CA HIS A 100 -13.63 5.85 -12.58
C HIS A 100 -13.16 4.83 -13.62
N GLY A 101 -13.50 5.07 -14.89
CA GLY A 101 -13.17 4.17 -16.01
C GLY A 101 -13.97 2.88 -16.08
N VAL A 102 -14.86 2.65 -15.12
CA VAL A 102 -15.79 1.52 -15.03
C VAL A 102 -17.11 2.00 -14.45
N GLU A 103 -18.20 1.29 -14.73
CA GLU A 103 -19.45 1.53 -14.01
C GLU A 103 -19.32 1.16 -12.53
N ARG A 104 -20.01 1.91 -11.66
CA ARG A 104 -20.07 1.58 -10.23
C ARG A 104 -20.68 0.21 -10.04
N ASP A 105 -19.96 -0.65 -9.35
CA ASP A 105 -20.41 -2.01 -9.06
C ASP A 105 -20.02 -2.39 -7.62
N LYS A 106 -20.98 -2.36 -6.71
CA LYS A 106 -20.76 -2.68 -5.29
C LYS A 106 -20.29 -4.12 -5.08
N LYS A 107 -20.73 -5.07 -5.93
CA LYS A 107 -20.29 -6.47 -5.78
C LYS A 107 -18.81 -6.62 -6.15
N ARG A 108 -18.38 -6.00 -7.25
CA ARG A 108 -16.98 -6.02 -7.66
C ARG A 108 -16.09 -5.21 -6.71
N GLU A 109 -16.57 -4.07 -6.21
CA GLU A 109 -15.88 -3.31 -5.18
C GLU A 109 -15.59 -4.19 -3.95
N VAL A 110 -16.61 -4.86 -3.41
CA VAL A 110 -16.48 -5.74 -2.24
C VAL A 110 -15.53 -6.90 -2.52
N TYR A 111 -15.68 -7.56 -3.65
CA TYR A 111 -14.77 -8.63 -4.06
C TYR A 111 -13.31 -8.17 -4.03
N HIS A 112 -13.00 -7.06 -4.67
CA HIS A 112 -11.62 -6.57 -4.77
C HIS A 112 -11.08 -6.07 -3.42
N VAL A 113 -11.91 -5.42 -2.58
CA VAL A 113 -11.44 -5.00 -1.25
C VAL A 113 -11.20 -6.22 -0.33
N GLU A 114 -11.98 -7.28 -0.46
CA GLU A 114 -11.78 -8.53 0.28
C GLU A 114 -10.47 -9.22 -0.15
N GLU A 115 -10.23 -9.37 -1.45
CA GLU A 115 -8.97 -9.96 -1.98
C GLU A 115 -7.75 -9.16 -1.50
N ALA A 116 -7.81 -7.82 -1.59
CA ALA A 116 -6.75 -6.97 -1.09
C ALA A 116 -6.55 -7.14 0.43
N ALA A 117 -7.64 -7.21 1.19
CA ALA A 117 -7.58 -7.42 2.64
C ALA A 117 -7.01 -8.80 3.01
N ILE A 118 -7.38 -9.87 2.30
CA ILE A 118 -6.84 -11.22 2.47
C ILE A 118 -5.34 -11.22 2.17
N GLY A 119 -4.92 -10.57 1.10
CA GLY A 119 -3.52 -10.39 0.72
C GLY A 119 -2.68 -9.52 1.68
N GLY A 120 -3.29 -9.00 2.76
CA GLY A 120 -2.60 -8.24 3.80
C GLY A 120 -2.52 -6.72 3.53
N HIS A 121 -3.28 -6.18 2.59
CA HIS A 121 -3.30 -4.75 2.34
C HIS A 121 -3.99 -4.01 3.49
N VAL A 122 -3.21 -3.23 4.23
CA VAL A 122 -3.64 -2.59 5.49
C VAL A 122 -4.81 -1.63 5.30
N THR A 123 -4.74 -0.79 4.26
CA THR A 123 -5.82 0.17 3.96
C THR A 123 -7.08 -0.53 3.48
N ALA A 124 -6.96 -1.58 2.64
CA ALA A 124 -8.12 -2.37 2.22
C ALA A 124 -8.81 -3.04 3.42
N ARG A 125 -8.05 -3.54 4.39
CA ARG A 125 -8.58 -4.09 5.63
C ARG A 125 -9.37 -3.05 6.43
N HIS A 126 -8.88 -1.82 6.50
CA HIS A 126 -9.59 -0.69 7.13
C HIS A 126 -10.88 -0.35 6.36
N ASN A 127 -10.80 -0.26 5.03
CA ASN A 127 -11.96 0.06 4.19
C ASN A 127 -13.05 -1.01 4.32
N LEU A 128 -12.67 -2.30 4.33
CA LEU A 128 -13.61 -3.40 4.57
C LEU A 128 -14.28 -3.26 5.95
N ALA A 129 -13.54 -2.85 6.98
CA ALA A 129 -14.11 -2.59 8.30
C ALA A 129 -15.15 -1.46 8.25
N CYS A 130 -14.90 -0.39 7.51
CA CYS A 130 -15.85 0.69 7.31
C CYS A 130 -17.13 0.20 6.62
N ASP A 131 -16.99 -0.61 5.56
CA ASP A 131 -18.13 -1.17 4.82
C ASP A 131 -18.97 -2.13 5.69
N GLU A 132 -18.33 -2.95 6.51
CA GLU A 132 -19.01 -3.80 7.49
C GLU A 132 -19.77 -2.95 8.54
N GLY A 133 -19.13 -1.89 9.04
CA GLY A 133 -19.74 -0.98 10.02
C GLY A 133 -20.96 -0.24 9.47
N THR A 134 -20.88 0.31 8.27
CA THR A 134 -21.99 0.98 7.59
C THR A 134 -23.15 0.02 7.26
N SER A 135 -22.84 -1.26 7.10
CA SER A 135 -23.82 -2.32 6.89
C SER A 135 -24.44 -2.87 8.21
N GLY A 136 -24.10 -2.26 9.36
CA GLY A 136 -24.59 -2.67 10.69
C GLY A 136 -23.90 -3.93 11.27
N ARG A 137 -22.90 -4.47 10.60
CA ARG A 137 -22.15 -5.66 11.04
C ARG A 137 -20.97 -5.28 11.95
N PHE A 138 -21.29 -4.61 13.06
CA PHE A 138 -20.30 -3.97 13.95
C PHE A 138 -19.24 -4.94 14.51
N GLU A 139 -19.61 -6.16 14.89
CA GLU A 139 -18.66 -7.15 15.40
C GLU A 139 -17.60 -7.52 14.36
N ARG A 140 -18.02 -7.71 13.10
CA ARG A 140 -17.09 -7.98 12.00
C ARG A 140 -16.21 -6.78 11.71
N ALA A 141 -16.78 -5.58 11.70
CA ALA A 141 -16.04 -4.34 11.55
C ALA A 141 -14.92 -4.21 12.58
N MET A 142 -15.24 -4.45 13.88
CA MET A 142 -14.23 -4.37 14.94
C MET A 142 -13.11 -5.39 14.76
N LYS A 143 -13.40 -6.62 14.32
CA LYS A 143 -12.35 -7.62 14.02
C LYS A 143 -11.42 -7.14 12.91
N HIS A 144 -11.95 -6.54 11.84
CA HIS A 144 -11.13 -5.99 10.77
C HIS A 144 -10.32 -4.78 11.23
N TYR A 145 -10.89 -3.88 12.05
CA TYR A 145 -10.14 -2.76 12.64
C TYR A 145 -9.00 -3.24 13.56
N ILE A 146 -9.22 -4.30 14.36
CA ILE A 146 -8.16 -4.89 15.20
C ILE A 146 -7.00 -5.37 14.34
N ILE A 147 -7.29 -6.10 13.25
CA ILE A 147 -6.25 -6.59 12.33
C ILE A 147 -5.50 -5.43 11.68
N ALA A 148 -6.23 -4.44 11.14
CA ALA A 148 -5.60 -3.29 10.49
C ALA A 148 -4.75 -2.46 11.47
N ALA A 149 -5.23 -2.24 12.69
CA ALA A 149 -4.48 -1.54 13.74
C ALA A 149 -3.19 -2.27 14.11
N LYS A 150 -3.25 -3.60 14.26
CA LYS A 150 -2.06 -4.45 14.51
C LYS A 150 -1.01 -4.36 13.39
N LEU A 151 -1.44 -4.06 12.17
CA LEU A 151 -0.58 -3.84 11.02
C LEU A 151 -0.11 -2.37 10.87
N GLY A 152 -0.35 -1.52 11.86
CA GLY A 152 0.11 -0.14 11.90
C GLY A 152 -0.88 0.90 11.35
N ASN A 153 -2.15 0.54 11.08
CA ASN A 153 -3.14 1.50 10.60
C ASN A 153 -3.62 2.43 11.71
N VAL A 154 -3.23 3.69 11.65
CA VAL A 154 -3.58 4.72 12.66
C VAL A 154 -5.09 5.00 12.71
N PRO A 155 -5.81 5.20 11.59
CA PRO A 155 -7.26 5.37 11.61
C PRO A 155 -7.99 4.22 12.31
N SER A 156 -7.61 2.98 12.04
CA SER A 156 -8.20 1.81 12.71
C SER A 156 -7.97 1.81 14.21
N LEU A 157 -6.76 2.18 14.66
CA LEU A 157 -6.46 2.29 16.09
C LEU A 157 -7.33 3.36 16.78
N LYS A 158 -7.57 4.49 16.10
CA LYS A 158 -8.47 5.55 16.60
C LYS A 158 -9.89 5.01 16.78
N THR A 159 -10.44 4.34 15.77
CA THR A 159 -11.79 3.73 15.86
C THR A 159 -11.87 2.68 16.97
N LEU A 160 -10.81 1.87 17.17
CA LEU A 160 -10.77 0.91 18.29
C LEU A 160 -10.76 1.60 19.65
N LYS A 161 -10.08 2.73 19.79
CA LYS A 161 -10.10 3.53 21.03
C LYS A 161 -11.52 4.03 21.35
N GLU A 162 -12.22 4.49 20.34
CA GLU A 162 -13.63 4.92 20.46
C GLU A 162 -14.53 3.73 20.81
N GLY A 163 -14.35 2.58 20.14
CA GLY A 163 -15.08 1.34 20.46
C GLY A 163 -14.79 0.79 21.86
N TYR A 164 -13.57 0.92 22.35
CA TYR A 164 -13.21 0.57 23.73
C TYR A 164 -13.92 1.51 24.74
N ALA A 165 -13.91 2.81 24.50
CA ALA A 165 -14.61 3.78 25.34
C ALA A 165 -16.14 3.55 25.39
N ALA A 166 -16.72 3.04 24.30
CA ALA A 166 -18.13 2.67 24.21
C ALA A 166 -18.45 1.25 24.74
N GLY A 167 -17.45 0.51 25.24
CA GLY A 167 -17.63 -0.87 25.77
C GLY A 167 -17.85 -1.94 24.69
N ILE A 168 -17.64 -1.62 23.41
CA ILE A 168 -17.81 -2.56 22.28
C ILE A 168 -16.57 -3.44 22.10
N VAL A 169 -15.39 -2.90 22.40
CA VAL A 169 -14.11 -3.59 22.30
C VAL A 169 -13.60 -3.95 23.69
N SER A 170 -13.16 -5.19 23.88
CA SER A 170 -12.62 -5.63 25.18
C SER A 170 -11.30 -4.91 25.53
N LYS A 171 -11.00 -4.79 26.81
CA LYS A 171 -9.72 -4.25 27.29
C LYS A 171 -8.53 -5.04 26.75
N GLU A 172 -8.68 -6.37 26.65
CA GLU A 172 -7.63 -7.27 26.18
C GLU A 172 -7.34 -7.06 24.68
N ASP A 173 -8.38 -7.01 23.86
CA ASP A 173 -8.26 -6.78 22.41
C ASP A 173 -7.65 -5.41 22.12
N PHE A 174 -8.12 -4.36 22.81
CA PHE A 174 -7.58 -3.02 22.65
C PHE A 174 -6.10 -2.96 23.06
N ALA A 175 -5.74 -3.50 24.20
CA ALA A 175 -4.35 -3.52 24.66
C ALA A 175 -3.44 -4.36 23.74
N SER A 176 -3.94 -5.48 23.21
CA SER A 176 -3.22 -6.30 22.22
C SER A 176 -2.99 -5.53 20.91
N ALA A 177 -4.02 -4.86 20.42
CA ALA A 177 -3.93 -4.06 19.20
C ALA A 177 -2.95 -2.89 19.37
N LEU A 178 -2.98 -2.20 20.51
CA LEU A 178 -2.08 -1.08 20.81
C LEU A 178 -0.61 -1.52 20.85
N ARG A 179 -0.30 -2.61 21.53
CA ARG A 179 1.08 -3.16 21.59
C ARG A 179 1.59 -3.55 20.20
N ALA A 180 0.77 -4.27 19.42
CA ALA A 180 1.15 -4.68 18.07
C ALA A 180 1.30 -3.49 17.12
N HIS A 181 0.43 -2.48 17.24
CA HIS A 181 0.55 -1.24 16.49
C HIS A 181 1.88 -0.53 16.76
N GLN A 182 2.22 -0.36 18.04
CA GLN A 182 3.48 0.26 18.41
C GLN A 182 4.68 -0.51 17.87
N ALA A 183 4.68 -1.83 17.97
CA ALA A 183 5.73 -2.68 17.41
C ALA A 183 5.84 -2.53 15.88
N ALA A 184 4.71 -2.45 15.17
CA ALA A 184 4.70 -2.24 13.71
C ALA A 184 5.27 -0.86 13.34
N VAL A 185 4.90 0.19 14.08
CA VAL A 185 5.43 1.55 13.88
C VAL A 185 6.94 1.59 14.16
N ASP A 186 7.39 0.98 15.26
CA ASP A 186 8.82 0.95 15.62
C ASP A 186 9.65 0.15 14.59
N ALA A 187 9.10 -0.93 14.04
CA ALA A 187 9.74 -1.70 12.98
C ALA A 187 9.93 -0.88 11.66
N MET A 188 9.13 0.17 11.45
CA MET A 188 9.28 1.08 10.32
C MET A 188 10.31 2.19 10.56
N LYS A 189 10.68 2.45 11.81
CA LYS A 189 11.69 3.46 12.16
C LYS A 189 13.08 2.95 11.80
N SER A 190 13.89 3.82 11.22
CA SER A 190 15.33 3.60 11.07
C SER A 190 16.00 4.98 10.97
N PRO A 191 17.28 5.12 11.40
CA PRO A 191 17.99 6.40 11.28
C PRO A 191 17.98 6.98 9.87
N GLN A 192 18.01 6.10 8.83
CA GLN A 192 17.96 6.52 7.44
C GLN A 192 16.57 7.04 7.01
N ARG A 193 15.49 6.44 7.54
CA ARG A 193 14.12 6.89 7.27
C ARG A 193 13.80 8.18 8.01
N GLU A 194 14.28 8.31 9.25
CA GLU A 194 14.13 9.53 10.05
C GLU A 194 14.85 10.70 9.37
N ALA A 195 16.11 10.51 8.97
CA ALA A 195 16.87 11.53 8.22
C ALA A 195 16.21 11.91 6.87
N ALA A 196 15.52 10.98 6.20
CA ALA A 196 14.79 11.25 4.97
C ALA A 196 13.48 12.02 5.19
N ALA A 197 12.89 11.95 6.38
CA ALA A 197 11.66 12.67 6.71
C ALA A 197 11.92 14.11 7.18
N GLU A 198 13.15 14.42 7.61
CA GLU A 198 13.58 15.76 8.07
C GLU A 198 14.15 16.63 6.94
N ALA A 199 14.35 16.07 5.74
CA ALA A 199 14.95 16.73 4.57
C ALA A 199 13.91 17.20 3.55
#